data_b831ed36a3c4e83bef5b638c83a5d756
#
_entry.id   b831ed36a3c4e83bef5b638c83a5d756
#
_cell.length_a   1.000
_cell.length_b   1.000
_cell.length_c   1.000
_cell.angle_alpha   90.00
_cell.angle_beta   90.00
_cell.angle_gamma   90.00
#
_symmetry.space_group_name_H-M   'P 1'
#
loop_
_entity.id
_entity.type
_entity.pdbx_description
1 polymer ?
#
loop_
_entity_poly.entity_id
_entity_poly.type
_entity_poly.pdbx_seq_one_letter_code
_entity_poly.pdbx_strand_id
1 'polypeptide(L)'
;MNSAGGGHRKRQSQLWQHDAMTAKKGPGMRRTGAPVEQFLAQIPNEQRRADAHQLCVMMAEVTDEPPVMWGTTIIGFGTYHYRYPSGRDGDSALASFSPRSQHLAIYLIGDFAHRYQSALARLGPHKTGKGCLYIRRLDQVDQDALRELIDRSARVRKGAGRPSR
;
A
#
# COMPACT_ATOMS: atom_id res chain seq x y z
N MET A 1 -36.07 9.18 8.11
CA MET A 1 -35.11 10.16 7.67
C MET A 1 -33.73 9.64 8.10
N ASN A 2 -32.98 9.29 7.30
CA ASN A 2 -32.25 9.16 6.12
C ASN A 2 -30.94 8.48 6.34
N SER A 3 -30.87 7.26 6.00
CA SER A 3 -29.66 6.45 5.98
C SER A 3 -28.87 6.64 4.67
N ALA A 4 -28.53 7.87 4.35
CA ALA A 4 -27.74 8.17 3.13
C ALA A 4 -26.22 8.10 3.34
N GLY A 5 -25.73 7.80 4.55
CA GLY A 5 -24.30 7.84 4.86
C GLY A 5 -23.49 6.57 4.59
N GLY A 6 -24.15 5.43 4.44
CA GLY A 6 -23.44 4.15 4.35
C GLY A 6 -22.92 3.78 2.96
N GLY A 7 -23.55 4.28 1.92
CA GLY A 7 -23.16 3.95 0.54
C GLY A 7 -21.90 4.66 0.04
N HIS A 8 -21.64 5.83 0.58
CA HIS A 8 -20.51 6.64 0.12
C HIS A 8 -19.15 6.10 0.60
N ARG A 9 -19.09 5.58 1.83
CA ARG A 9 -17.86 4.99 2.37
C ARG A 9 -17.46 3.67 1.69
N LYS A 10 -18.46 2.85 1.34
CA LYS A 10 -18.20 1.60 0.62
C LYS A 10 -17.73 1.84 -0.81
N ARG A 11 -18.26 2.86 -1.48
CA ARG A 11 -17.81 3.24 -2.83
C ARG A 11 -16.38 3.78 -2.82
N GLN A 12 -16.03 4.56 -1.84
CA GLN A 12 -14.66 5.08 -1.72
C GLN A 12 -13.65 3.94 -1.49
N SER A 13 -13.94 3.00 -0.59
CA SER A 13 -13.03 1.89 -0.35
C SER A 13 -12.88 0.96 -1.56
N GLN A 14 -13.93 0.76 -2.34
CA GLN A 14 -13.87 -0.01 -3.59
C GLN A 14 -13.10 0.72 -4.70
N LEU A 15 -13.28 2.03 -4.83
CA LEU A 15 -12.53 2.87 -5.75
C LEU A 15 -11.03 2.85 -5.44
N TRP A 16 -10.67 2.87 -4.17
CA TRP A 16 -9.29 2.81 -3.72
C TRP A 16 -8.60 1.49 -4.07
N GLN A 17 -9.29 0.37 -3.87
CA GLN A 17 -8.78 -0.93 -4.25
C GLN A 17 -8.63 -1.07 -5.76
N HIS A 18 -9.53 -0.48 -6.50
CA HIS A 18 -9.55 -0.54 -7.95
C HIS A 18 -8.44 0.33 -8.57
N ASP A 19 -8.26 1.55 -8.07
CA ASP A 19 -7.22 2.46 -8.56
C ASP A 19 -5.81 1.96 -8.24
N ALA A 20 -5.58 1.36 -7.07
CA ALA A 20 -4.30 0.78 -6.71
C ALA A 20 -3.95 -0.44 -7.58
N MET A 21 -4.95 -1.12 -8.15
CA MET A 21 -4.76 -2.36 -8.90
C MET A 21 -4.78 -2.20 -10.41
N THR A 22 -5.59 -1.27 -10.91
CA THR A 22 -5.86 -1.15 -12.35
C THR A 22 -5.39 0.16 -12.94
N ALA A 23 -4.94 1.10 -12.13
CA ALA A 23 -4.58 2.46 -12.54
C ALA A 23 -5.65 3.08 -13.44
N LYS A 24 -6.92 2.83 -13.12
CA LYS A 24 -8.03 3.42 -13.85
C LYS A 24 -8.16 4.91 -13.59
N LYS A 25 -8.62 5.59 -14.59
CA LYS A 25 -8.92 7.02 -14.59
C LYS A 25 -9.74 7.46 -13.39
N GLY A 26 -9.27 8.30 -12.74
CA GLY A 26 -9.81 9.22 -11.79
C GLY A 26 -8.73 10.23 -11.54
N PRO A 27 -8.89 11.24 -10.74
CA PRO A 27 -7.76 11.92 -10.17
C PRO A 27 -7.01 10.83 -9.42
N GLY A 28 -5.99 10.29 -10.08
CA GLY A 28 -5.17 9.21 -9.56
C GLY A 28 -4.77 9.57 -8.15
N MET A 29 -4.57 8.57 -7.33
CA MET A 29 -4.09 8.77 -5.99
C MET A 29 -2.85 9.65 -6.04
N ARG A 30 -3.01 10.90 -5.64
CA ARG A 30 -1.94 11.89 -5.70
C ARG A 30 -1.31 12.05 -4.33
N ARG A 31 -0.03 12.34 -4.35
CA ARG A 31 0.66 12.81 -3.16
C ARG A 31 -0.05 14.07 -2.66
N THR A 32 -0.37 14.09 -1.38
CA THR A 32 -0.91 15.27 -0.71
C THR A 32 0.15 15.82 0.25
N GLY A 33 0.08 17.07 0.60
CA GLY A 33 0.97 17.65 1.61
C GLY A 33 0.51 17.37 3.04
N ALA A 34 -0.44 16.47 3.25
CA ALA A 34 -0.98 16.19 4.58
C ALA A 34 0.09 15.55 5.48
N PRO A 35 0.17 15.93 6.76
CA PRO A 35 1.16 15.38 7.67
C PRO A 35 0.86 13.92 8.03
N VAL A 36 1.81 13.02 7.77
CA VAL A 36 1.70 11.59 8.06
C VAL A 36 1.50 11.35 9.56
N GLU A 37 2.23 12.07 10.40
CA GLU A 37 2.13 11.93 11.85
C GLU A 37 0.73 12.25 12.39
N GLN A 38 0.07 13.24 11.84
CA GLN A 38 -1.32 13.56 12.22
C GLN A 38 -2.27 12.45 11.81
N PHE A 39 -2.07 11.87 10.63
CA PHE A 39 -2.88 10.73 10.16
C PHE A 39 -2.70 9.53 11.08
N LEU A 40 -1.46 9.17 11.42
CA LEU A 40 -1.16 8.05 12.30
C LEU A 40 -1.74 8.28 13.71
N ALA A 41 -1.64 9.50 14.25
CA ALA A 41 -2.16 9.84 15.56
C ALA A 41 -3.68 9.69 15.68
N GLN A 42 -4.40 9.79 14.57
CA GLN A 42 -5.86 9.65 14.52
C GLN A 42 -6.35 8.21 14.47
N ILE A 43 -5.48 7.22 14.36
CA ILE A 43 -5.87 5.80 14.38
C ILE A 43 -6.37 5.46 15.79
N PRO A 44 -7.66 5.10 15.95
CA PRO A 44 -8.24 4.93 17.29
C PRO A 44 -7.71 3.72 18.05
N ASN A 45 -7.46 2.62 17.34
CA ASN A 45 -6.96 1.39 17.96
C ASN A 45 -5.46 1.52 18.21
N GLU A 46 -5.05 1.37 19.47
CA GLU A 46 -3.67 1.52 19.91
C GLU A 46 -2.71 0.54 19.23
N GLN A 47 -3.10 -0.74 19.17
CA GLN A 47 -2.29 -1.76 18.51
C GLN A 47 -2.14 -1.48 17.01
N ARG A 48 -3.22 -1.08 16.35
CA ARG A 48 -3.20 -0.69 14.93
C ARG A 48 -2.29 0.51 14.69
N ARG A 49 -2.36 1.48 15.58
CA ARG A 49 -1.50 2.67 15.51
C ARG A 49 -0.02 2.30 15.68
N ALA A 50 0.32 1.46 16.64
CA ALA A 50 1.68 0.97 16.85
C ALA A 50 2.18 0.18 15.64
N ASP A 51 1.37 -0.72 15.09
CA ASP A 51 1.71 -1.49 13.90
C ASP A 51 1.91 -0.58 12.68
N ALA A 52 1.08 0.43 12.52
CA ALA A 52 1.21 1.39 11.42
C ALA A 52 2.52 2.18 11.51
N HIS A 53 2.92 2.61 12.71
CA HIS A 53 4.21 3.26 12.92
C HIS A 53 5.37 2.34 12.58
N GLN A 54 5.33 1.09 13.04
CA GLN A 54 6.37 0.11 12.80
C GLN A 54 6.50 -0.21 11.30
N LEU A 55 5.38 -0.37 10.61
CA LEU A 55 5.38 -0.61 9.17
C LEU A 55 5.89 0.61 8.39
N CYS A 56 5.57 1.79 8.86
CA CYS A 56 6.06 3.05 8.29
C CYS A 56 7.59 3.12 8.34
N VAL A 57 8.18 2.80 9.48
CA VAL A 57 9.64 2.74 9.64
C VAL A 57 10.25 1.68 8.73
N MET A 58 9.67 0.48 8.70
CA MET A 58 10.15 -0.62 7.84
C MET A 58 10.17 -0.23 6.37
N MET A 59 9.08 0.35 5.86
CA MET A 59 8.99 0.76 4.46
C MET A 59 9.95 1.90 4.12
N ALA A 60 10.15 2.85 5.03
CA ALA A 60 11.13 3.93 4.85
C ALA A 60 12.56 3.37 4.73
N GLU A 61 12.91 2.41 5.57
CA GLU A 61 14.21 1.74 5.51
C GLU A 61 14.41 0.95 4.22
N VAL A 62 13.40 0.17 3.83
CA VAL A 62 13.47 -0.70 2.65
C VAL A 62 13.57 0.11 1.36
N THR A 63 12.83 1.20 1.26
CA THR A 63 12.79 2.03 0.04
C THR A 63 13.81 3.15 0.02
N ASP A 64 14.38 3.49 1.16
CA ASP A 64 15.21 4.69 1.36
C ASP A 64 14.47 5.98 0.97
N GLU A 65 13.18 6.00 1.25
CA GLU A 65 12.29 7.13 0.93
C GLU A 65 11.45 7.52 2.14
N PRO A 66 11.15 8.80 2.33
CA PRO A 66 10.31 9.23 3.44
C PRO A 66 8.84 8.89 3.21
N PRO A 67 8.06 8.76 4.30
CA PRO A 67 6.62 8.56 4.20
C PRO A 67 5.92 9.83 3.71
N VAL A 68 4.97 9.66 2.81
CA VAL A 68 4.15 10.74 2.24
C VAL A 68 2.71 10.26 2.13
N MET A 69 1.75 11.12 2.45
CA MET A 69 0.35 10.79 2.22
C MET A 69 0.03 10.75 0.72
N TRP A 70 -0.64 9.69 0.32
CA TRP A 70 -1.26 9.53 -0.98
C TRP A 70 -2.77 9.46 -0.79
N GLY A 71 -3.49 10.48 -1.24
CA GLY A 71 -4.89 10.63 -0.89
C GLY A 71 -5.09 10.88 0.60
N THR A 72 -6.13 10.29 1.18
CA THR A 72 -6.54 10.54 2.57
C THR A 72 -6.22 9.39 3.54
N THR A 73 -5.92 8.19 3.03
CA THR A 73 -5.80 6.98 3.87
C THR A 73 -4.59 6.12 3.55
N ILE A 74 -3.77 6.49 2.59
CA ILE A 74 -2.61 5.70 2.18
C ILE A 74 -1.33 6.45 2.49
N ILE A 75 -0.38 5.74 3.10
CA ILE A 75 0.98 6.20 3.31
C ILE A 75 1.85 5.54 2.25
N GLY A 76 2.54 6.33 1.45
CA GLY A 76 3.40 5.87 0.36
C GLY A 76 4.84 6.30 0.52
N PHE A 77 5.73 5.57 -0.14
CA PHE A 77 7.18 5.72 -0.08
C PHE A 77 7.75 5.73 -1.49
N GLY A 78 8.40 6.80 -1.86
CA GLY A 78 8.95 6.97 -3.20
C GLY A 78 7.87 7.11 -4.26
N THR A 79 8.32 7.24 -5.49
CA THR A 79 7.44 7.38 -6.65
C THR A 79 8.05 6.67 -7.84
N TYR A 80 7.23 6.02 -8.64
CA TYR A 80 7.62 5.53 -9.95
C TYR A 80 6.57 5.92 -10.97
N HIS A 81 7.02 6.15 -12.20
CA HIS A 81 6.14 6.46 -13.32
C HIS A 81 5.83 5.16 -14.07
N TYR A 82 4.56 4.84 -14.22
CA TYR A 82 4.13 3.69 -15.00
C TYR A 82 3.52 4.14 -16.33
N ARG A 83 3.70 3.28 -17.34
CA ARG A 83 3.08 3.48 -18.65
C ARG A 83 2.55 2.13 -19.15
N TYR A 84 1.29 2.12 -19.51
CA TYR A 84 0.65 0.94 -20.10
C TYR A 84 0.76 0.97 -21.63
N PRO A 85 0.72 -0.22 -22.30
CA PRO A 85 0.68 -0.28 -23.77
C PRO A 85 -0.47 0.50 -24.40
N SER A 86 -1.55 0.70 -23.64
CA SER A 86 -2.70 1.53 -24.07
C SER A 86 -2.40 3.04 -24.14
N GLY A 87 -1.20 3.48 -23.73
CA GLY A 87 -0.82 4.89 -23.67
C GLY A 87 -1.18 5.57 -22.35
N ARG A 88 -1.82 4.88 -21.42
CA ARG A 88 -2.07 5.40 -20.08
C ARG A 88 -0.79 5.41 -19.27
N ASP A 89 -0.56 6.50 -18.59
CA ASP A 89 0.56 6.65 -17.68
C ASP A 89 0.15 7.39 -16.41
N GLY A 90 1.03 7.37 -15.43
CA GLY A 90 0.81 8.05 -14.16
C GLY A 90 1.90 7.72 -13.15
N ASP A 91 1.78 8.30 -12.00
CA ASP A 91 2.70 8.08 -10.89
C ASP A 91 2.04 7.24 -9.79
N SER A 92 2.84 6.40 -9.15
CA SER A 92 2.42 5.60 -8.01
C SER A 92 3.59 5.44 -7.03
N ALA A 93 3.29 5.07 -5.79
CA ALA A 93 4.32 4.85 -4.79
C ALA A 93 5.08 3.53 -5.06
N LEU A 94 6.37 3.51 -4.74
CA LEU A 94 7.18 2.29 -4.78
C LEU A 94 6.66 1.24 -3.80
N ALA A 95 6.33 1.67 -2.58
CA ALA A 95 5.67 0.87 -1.57
C ALA A 95 4.63 1.73 -0.89
N SER A 96 3.54 1.12 -0.45
CA SER A 96 2.50 1.85 0.26
C SER A 96 1.64 0.91 1.10
N PHE A 97 0.96 1.48 2.09
CA PHE A 97 0.00 0.73 2.90
C PHE A 97 -1.11 1.65 3.40
N SER A 98 -2.21 1.04 3.79
CA SER A 98 -3.33 1.71 4.44
C SER A 98 -3.67 0.98 5.74
N PRO A 99 -3.59 1.67 6.90
CA PRO A 99 -4.04 1.08 8.15
C PRO A 99 -5.57 1.13 8.22
N ARG A 100 -6.19 -0.02 8.08
CA ARG A 100 -7.65 -0.18 8.13
C ARG A 100 -8.08 -0.69 9.51
N SER A 101 -9.37 -0.62 9.80
CA SER A 101 -9.90 -1.03 11.11
C SER A 101 -9.61 -2.50 11.44
N GLN A 102 -9.66 -3.39 10.45
CA GLN A 102 -9.51 -4.83 10.64
C GLN A 102 -8.12 -5.37 10.31
N HIS A 103 -7.36 -4.66 9.49
CA HIS A 103 -6.06 -5.13 9.00
C HIS A 103 -5.23 -3.98 8.44
N LEU A 104 -3.95 -4.25 8.26
CA LEU A 104 -3.07 -3.42 7.42
C LEU A 104 -3.20 -3.92 5.98
N ALA A 105 -3.53 -3.04 5.07
CA ALA A 105 -3.53 -3.35 3.63
C ALA A 105 -2.21 -2.85 3.03
N ILE A 106 -1.36 -3.77 2.59
CA ILE A 106 -0.04 -3.48 2.01
C ILE A 106 -0.15 -3.67 0.51
N TYR A 107 0.20 -2.65 -0.26
CA TYR A 107 0.07 -2.67 -1.72
C TYR A 107 1.40 -3.08 -2.37
N LEU A 108 1.37 -4.22 -3.04
CA LEU A 108 2.51 -4.81 -3.73
C LEU A 108 2.22 -4.92 -5.23
N ILE A 109 3.18 -5.44 -6.00
CA ILE A 109 2.95 -5.70 -7.42
C ILE A 109 1.84 -6.74 -7.62
N GLY A 110 1.10 -6.65 -8.75
CA GLY A 110 -0.15 -7.37 -8.93
C GLY A 110 -0.08 -8.89 -8.96
N ASP A 111 1.10 -9.47 -9.14
CA ASP A 111 1.30 -10.93 -9.17
C ASP A 111 2.23 -11.43 -8.06
N PHE A 112 2.37 -10.65 -7.00
CA PHE A 112 3.30 -10.97 -5.90
C PHE A 112 3.02 -12.33 -5.25
N ALA A 113 1.75 -12.70 -5.14
CA ALA A 113 1.36 -13.96 -4.51
C ALA A 113 1.89 -15.17 -5.27
N HIS A 114 1.99 -15.07 -6.58
CA HIS A 114 2.59 -16.10 -7.42
C HIS A 114 4.13 -16.01 -7.42
N ARG A 115 4.66 -14.81 -7.55
CA ARG A 115 6.12 -14.60 -7.64
C ARG A 115 6.88 -14.91 -6.36
N TYR A 116 6.27 -14.63 -5.21
CA TYR A 116 6.96 -14.65 -3.92
C TYR A 116 6.41 -15.70 -2.96
N GLN A 117 6.04 -16.86 -3.49
CA GLN A 117 5.44 -17.95 -2.71
C GLN A 117 6.29 -18.37 -1.51
N SER A 118 7.60 -18.44 -1.66
CA SER A 118 8.49 -18.86 -0.57
C SER A 118 8.52 -17.85 0.59
N ALA A 119 8.49 -16.56 0.28
CA ALA A 119 8.42 -15.52 1.30
C ALA A 119 7.06 -15.53 1.98
N LEU A 120 5.97 -15.70 1.22
CA LEU A 120 4.62 -15.82 1.78
C LEU A 120 4.46 -17.04 2.68
N ALA A 121 5.09 -18.16 2.33
CA ALA A 121 5.06 -19.37 3.15
C ALA A 121 5.71 -19.18 4.52
N ARG A 122 6.70 -18.29 4.62
CA ARG A 122 7.37 -17.95 5.89
C ARG A 122 6.69 -16.85 6.67
N LEU A 123 5.79 -16.11 6.04
CA LEU A 123 5.23 -14.87 6.61
C LEU A 123 4.38 -15.11 7.86
N GLY A 124 3.57 -16.14 7.87
CA GLY A 124 2.58 -16.38 8.93
C GLY A 124 1.16 -15.96 8.50
N PRO A 125 0.26 -15.67 9.45
CA PRO A 125 -1.14 -15.39 9.14
C PRO A 125 -1.31 -14.16 8.24
N HIS A 126 -1.93 -14.35 7.08
CA HIS A 126 -2.20 -13.28 6.11
C HIS A 126 -3.34 -13.68 5.17
N LYS A 127 -3.85 -12.71 4.45
CA LYS A 127 -4.71 -12.91 3.29
C LYS A 127 -4.13 -12.14 2.12
N THR A 128 -4.37 -12.61 0.91
CA THR A 128 -3.92 -11.97 -0.31
C THR A 128 -5.10 -11.58 -1.17
N GLY A 129 -5.02 -10.40 -1.76
CA GLY A 129 -5.84 -9.98 -2.88
C GLY A 129 -4.93 -9.73 -4.07
N LYS A 130 -5.49 -9.27 -5.17
CA LYS A 130 -4.73 -8.91 -6.34
C LYS A 130 -3.95 -7.60 -6.09
N GLY A 131 -2.65 -7.73 -5.84
CA GLY A 131 -1.79 -6.59 -5.48
C GLY A 131 -1.91 -6.12 -4.04
N CYS A 132 -2.65 -6.81 -3.19
CA CYS A 132 -2.83 -6.45 -1.78
C CYS A 132 -2.46 -7.61 -0.87
N LEU A 133 -1.67 -7.32 0.14
CA LEU A 133 -1.37 -8.22 1.24
C LEU A 133 -2.05 -7.68 2.50
N TYR A 134 -2.86 -8.51 3.16
CA TYR A 134 -3.60 -8.13 4.35
C TYR A 134 -3.03 -8.82 5.56
N ILE A 135 -2.60 -8.02 6.54
CA ILE A 135 -2.02 -8.49 7.80
C ILE A 135 -2.82 -7.90 8.94
N ARG A 136 -3.21 -8.74 9.87
CA ARG A 136 -4.01 -8.32 11.01
C ARG A 136 -3.17 -7.65 12.09
N ARG A 137 -2.01 -8.25 12.42
CA ARG A 137 -1.05 -7.74 13.40
C ARG A 137 0.38 -8.03 12.95
N LEU A 138 1.26 -7.06 13.10
CA LEU A 138 2.67 -7.24 12.74
C LEU A 138 3.40 -8.23 13.65
N ASP A 139 3.02 -8.31 14.92
CA ASP A 139 3.63 -9.23 15.87
C ASP A 139 3.30 -10.71 15.61
N GLN A 140 2.36 -11.00 14.72
CA GLN A 140 1.98 -12.36 14.32
C GLN A 140 2.69 -12.85 13.06
N VAL A 141 3.44 -12.00 12.39
CA VAL A 141 4.10 -12.34 11.13
C VAL A 141 5.62 -12.26 11.25
N ASP A 142 6.31 -12.99 10.40
CA ASP A 142 7.76 -12.91 10.24
C ASP A 142 8.12 -11.59 9.56
N GLN A 143 8.79 -10.71 10.29
CA GLN A 143 9.11 -9.37 9.78
C GLN A 143 10.19 -9.38 8.71
N ASP A 144 11.10 -10.36 8.72
CA ASP A 144 12.09 -10.51 7.66
C ASP A 144 11.44 -10.93 6.34
N ALA A 145 10.47 -11.84 6.40
CA ALA A 145 9.68 -12.24 5.23
C ALA A 145 8.86 -11.07 4.69
N LEU A 146 8.25 -10.27 5.57
CA LEU A 146 7.51 -9.07 5.18
C LEU A 146 8.42 -8.04 4.51
N ARG A 147 9.57 -7.79 5.10
CA ARG A 147 10.58 -6.87 4.56
C ARG A 147 11.04 -7.32 3.17
N GLU A 148 11.27 -8.61 2.98
CA GLU A 148 11.62 -9.18 1.67
C GLU A 148 10.53 -8.95 0.62
N LEU A 149 9.28 -9.18 0.97
CA LEU A 149 8.14 -8.95 0.06
C LEU A 149 8.06 -7.49 -0.39
N ILE A 150 8.20 -6.56 0.55
CA ILE A 150 8.16 -5.13 0.28
C ILE A 150 9.34 -4.72 -0.61
N ASP A 151 10.55 -5.16 -0.27
CA ASP A 151 11.76 -4.84 -1.01
C ASP A 151 11.70 -5.34 -2.46
N ARG A 152 11.34 -6.60 -2.65
CA ARG A 152 11.27 -7.20 -3.98
C ARG A 152 10.21 -6.51 -4.85
N SER A 153 9.06 -6.21 -4.28
CA SER A 153 8.00 -5.47 -4.97
C SER A 153 8.45 -4.05 -5.37
N ALA A 154 9.08 -3.34 -4.45
CA ALA A 154 9.57 -1.98 -4.71
C ALA A 154 10.64 -1.96 -5.80
N ARG A 155 11.54 -2.93 -5.82
CA ARG A 155 12.59 -3.05 -6.85
C ARG A 155 12.02 -3.27 -8.23
N VAL A 156 10.99 -4.10 -8.38
CA VAL A 156 10.30 -4.32 -9.65
C VAL A 156 9.68 -3.02 -10.15
N ARG A 157 9.00 -2.28 -9.29
CA ARG A 157 8.41 -0.97 -9.64
C ARG A 157 9.46 0.05 -10.02
N LYS A 158 10.56 0.10 -9.29
CA LYS A 158 11.68 1.00 -9.59
C LYS A 158 12.31 0.70 -10.95
N GLY A 159 12.43 -0.57 -11.30
CA GLY A 159 12.91 -1.01 -12.62
C GLY A 159 11.96 -0.66 -13.75
N ALA A 160 10.66 -0.80 -13.52
CA ALA A 160 9.62 -0.50 -14.52
C ALA A 160 9.52 1.00 -14.84
N GLY A 161 9.92 1.87 -13.92
CA GLY A 161 9.92 3.32 -14.11
C GLY A 161 11.12 3.87 -14.87
N ARG A 162 12.08 3.03 -15.24
CA ARG A 162 13.22 3.49 -16.05
C ARG A 162 12.85 3.45 -17.53
N PRO A 163 13.10 4.54 -18.29
CA PRO A 163 12.95 4.48 -19.73
C PRO A 163 13.89 3.43 -20.30
N SER A 164 13.38 2.60 -21.18
CA SER A 164 14.20 1.68 -21.97
C SER A 164 15.25 2.50 -22.71
N ARG A 165 16.53 2.19 -22.49
CA ARG A 165 17.60 2.73 -23.30
C ARG A 165 17.59 2.09 -24.67
#